data_3d64c5a8033a642fecea83de64abce79
#
_entry.id   3d64c5a8033a642fecea83de64abce79
#
_cell.length_a   1.000
_cell.length_b   1.000
_cell.length_c   1.000
_cell.angle_alpha   90.00
_cell.angle_beta   90.00
_cell.angle_gamma   90.00
#
_symmetry.space_group_name_H-M   'P 1'
#
loop_
_entity.id
_entity.type
_entity.pdbx_description
1 polymer ?
#
loop_
_entity_poly.entity_id
_entity_poly.type
_entity_poly.pdbx_seq_one_letter_code
_entity_poly.pdbx_strand_id
1 'polypeptide(L)'
;MKKHLIEFTRRGLIACGFGPIILAVVYLIIQHRCDIQFLSVNQACVGIFSITVLAFIAGGMNFIYQIEHLPLMMAILIHGIVLYISYLATYLINGWLKLGTTPMLVFTLIFVLGYIAVWIVIYSVTKKNTDHINEILKQKQETEER
;
A
#
# COMPACT_ATOMS: atom_id res chain seq x y z
N MET A 1 8.06 -21.85 -0.90
CA MET A 1 7.39 -21.24 -2.05
C MET A 1 5.85 -21.27 -1.96
N LYS A 2 5.18 -22.46 -1.81
CA LYS A 2 3.69 -22.53 -1.72
C LYS A 2 3.10 -21.65 -0.59
N LYS A 3 3.72 -21.62 0.60
CA LYS A 3 3.24 -20.83 1.74
C LYS A 3 3.23 -19.32 1.43
N HIS A 4 4.27 -18.80 0.82
CA HIS A 4 4.37 -17.38 0.46
C HIS A 4 3.35 -16.99 -0.62
N LEU A 5 3.10 -17.87 -1.59
CA LEU A 5 2.09 -17.61 -2.61
C LEU A 5 0.68 -17.58 -2.02
N ILE A 6 0.37 -18.48 -1.09
CA ILE A 6 -0.93 -18.51 -0.40
C ILE A 6 -1.12 -17.22 0.43
N GLU A 7 -0.10 -16.79 1.16
CA GLU A 7 -0.17 -15.54 1.94
C GLU A 7 -0.34 -14.32 1.05
N PHE A 8 0.40 -14.24 -0.06
CA PHE A 8 0.24 -13.18 -1.06
C PHE A 8 -1.20 -13.11 -1.57
N THR A 9 -1.74 -14.25 -2.05
CA THR A 9 -3.09 -14.34 -2.61
C THR A 9 -4.15 -13.99 -1.57
N ARG A 10 -4.04 -14.53 -0.35
CA ARG A 10 -4.99 -14.27 0.74
C ARG A 10 -5.06 -12.79 1.09
N ARG A 11 -3.89 -12.15 1.28
CA ARG A 11 -3.81 -10.72 1.61
C ARG A 11 -4.27 -9.83 0.46
N GLY A 12 -3.90 -10.19 -0.76
CA GLY A 12 -4.33 -9.51 -1.97
C GLY A 12 -5.85 -9.55 -2.15
N LEU A 13 -6.48 -10.72 -1.95
CA LEU A 13 -7.93 -10.86 -2.04
C LEU A 13 -8.68 -10.03 -0.99
N ILE A 14 -8.17 -9.98 0.24
CA ILE A 14 -8.76 -9.12 1.28
C ILE A 14 -8.67 -7.65 0.87
N ALA A 15 -7.55 -7.23 0.32
CA ALA A 15 -7.33 -5.84 -0.10
C ALA A 15 -8.19 -5.43 -1.32
N CYS A 16 -8.50 -6.37 -2.23
CA CYS A 16 -9.33 -6.11 -3.42
C CYS A 16 -10.67 -5.46 -3.10
N GLY A 17 -11.29 -5.81 -1.97
CA GLY A 17 -12.59 -5.25 -1.59
C GLY A 17 -12.54 -3.76 -1.26
N PHE A 18 -11.40 -3.25 -0.82
CA PHE A 18 -11.24 -1.85 -0.43
C PHE A 18 -10.93 -0.92 -1.62
N GLY A 19 -10.23 -1.43 -2.64
CA GLY A 19 -9.81 -0.62 -3.79
C GLY A 19 -10.97 0.11 -4.48
N PRO A 20 -12.01 -0.59 -4.96
CA PRO A 20 -13.16 0.04 -5.61
C PRO A 20 -13.94 1.01 -4.71
N ILE A 21 -14.01 0.74 -3.41
CA ILE A 21 -14.68 1.63 -2.44
C ILE A 21 -13.92 2.96 -2.36
N ILE A 22 -12.59 2.91 -2.24
CA ILE A 22 -11.76 4.11 -2.22
C ILE A 22 -11.92 4.90 -3.52
N LEU A 23 -11.93 4.21 -4.68
CA LEU A 23 -12.12 4.85 -5.96
C LEU A 23 -13.50 5.54 -6.06
N ALA A 24 -14.56 4.89 -5.58
CA ALA A 24 -15.90 5.48 -5.56
C ALA A 24 -15.93 6.78 -4.73
N VAL A 25 -15.28 6.78 -3.55
CA VAL A 25 -15.16 7.98 -2.72
C VAL A 25 -14.37 9.08 -3.44
N VAL A 26 -13.26 8.72 -4.12
CA VAL A 26 -12.47 9.68 -4.91
C VAL A 26 -13.31 10.29 -6.03
N TYR A 27 -14.10 9.48 -6.76
CA TYR A 27 -14.99 10.00 -7.81
C TYR A 27 -16.06 10.95 -7.27
N LEU A 28 -16.63 10.66 -6.10
CA LEU A 28 -17.58 11.57 -5.44
C LEU A 28 -16.92 12.91 -5.05
N ILE A 29 -15.68 12.86 -4.53
CA ILE A 29 -14.95 14.08 -4.19
C ILE A 29 -14.63 14.91 -5.45
N ILE A 30 -14.19 14.27 -6.53
CA ILE A 30 -13.88 14.93 -7.80
C ILE A 30 -15.15 15.54 -8.41
N GLN A 31 -16.26 14.81 -8.40
CA GLN A 31 -17.55 15.33 -8.84
C GLN A 31 -17.92 16.61 -8.10
N HIS A 32 -17.79 16.60 -6.78
CA HIS A 32 -18.17 17.76 -5.95
C HIS A 32 -17.20 18.97 -6.11
N ARG A 33 -15.92 18.71 -6.36
CA ARG A 33 -14.88 19.76 -6.42
C ARG A 33 -14.62 20.31 -7.82
N CYS A 34 -14.80 19.48 -8.84
CA CYS A 34 -14.40 19.80 -10.22
C CYS A 34 -15.59 19.94 -11.17
N ASP A 35 -16.83 19.85 -10.65
CA ASP A 35 -18.10 19.92 -11.42
C ASP A 35 -18.15 18.93 -12.61
N ILE A 36 -17.50 17.78 -12.46
CA ILE A 36 -17.53 16.70 -13.45
C ILE A 36 -18.82 15.92 -13.26
N GLN A 37 -19.79 16.15 -14.16
CA GLN A 37 -21.11 15.53 -14.03
C GLN A 37 -21.21 14.14 -14.66
N PHE A 38 -20.31 13.78 -15.56
CA PHE A 38 -20.40 12.53 -16.31
C PHE A 38 -19.05 11.81 -16.38
N LEU A 39 -19.08 10.52 -16.05
CA LEU A 39 -17.99 9.59 -16.28
C LEU A 39 -18.46 8.56 -17.32
N SER A 40 -17.67 8.27 -18.34
CA SER A 40 -18.05 7.21 -19.28
C SER A 40 -18.02 5.85 -18.58
N VAL A 41 -18.89 4.93 -18.99
CA VAL A 41 -18.93 3.55 -18.45
C VAL A 41 -17.54 2.89 -18.60
N ASN A 42 -16.88 3.12 -19.73
CA ASN A 42 -15.53 2.58 -19.96
C ASN A 42 -14.51 3.11 -18.94
N GLN A 43 -14.49 4.41 -18.68
CA GLN A 43 -13.60 5.01 -17.68
C GLN A 43 -13.87 4.47 -16.27
N ALA A 44 -15.14 4.30 -15.89
CA ALA A 44 -15.52 3.72 -14.62
C ALA A 44 -15.06 2.26 -14.51
N CYS A 45 -15.29 1.44 -15.52
CA CYS A 45 -14.89 0.05 -15.54
C CYS A 45 -13.36 -0.11 -15.48
N VAL A 46 -12.62 0.60 -16.33
CA VAL A 46 -11.14 0.57 -16.33
C VAL A 46 -10.60 1.02 -14.97
N GLY A 47 -11.18 2.06 -14.38
CA GLY A 47 -10.82 2.53 -13.04
C GLY A 47 -11.02 1.44 -11.98
N ILE A 48 -12.20 0.83 -11.93
CA ILE A 48 -12.51 -0.23 -10.96
C ILE A 48 -11.58 -1.42 -11.10
N PHE A 49 -11.37 -1.93 -12.31
CA PHE A 49 -10.49 -3.08 -12.55
C PHE A 49 -9.04 -2.77 -12.20
N SER A 50 -8.51 -1.64 -12.65
CA SER A 50 -7.11 -1.27 -12.41
C SER A 50 -6.83 -1.03 -10.93
N ILE A 51 -7.73 -0.37 -10.20
CA ILE A 51 -7.60 -0.17 -8.75
C ILE A 51 -7.76 -1.50 -7.99
N THR A 52 -8.61 -2.40 -8.45
CA THR A 52 -8.73 -3.74 -7.84
C THR A 52 -7.44 -4.53 -7.96
N VAL A 53 -6.82 -4.52 -9.15
CA VAL A 53 -5.51 -5.16 -9.38
C VAL A 53 -4.42 -4.47 -8.55
N LEU A 54 -4.41 -3.15 -8.50
CA LEU A 54 -3.47 -2.40 -7.66
C LEU A 54 -3.62 -2.76 -6.18
N ALA A 55 -4.84 -2.81 -5.67
CA ALA A 55 -5.11 -3.19 -4.28
C ALA A 55 -4.67 -4.64 -4.00
N PHE A 56 -4.89 -5.56 -4.96
CA PHE A 56 -4.42 -6.93 -4.86
C PHE A 56 -2.90 -7.01 -4.74
N ILE A 57 -2.17 -6.29 -5.59
CA ILE A 57 -0.71 -6.26 -5.56
C ILE A 57 -0.24 -5.62 -4.24
N ALA A 58 -0.79 -4.47 -3.87
CA ALA A 58 -0.39 -3.75 -2.66
C ALA A 58 -0.63 -4.57 -1.39
N GLY A 59 -1.82 -5.18 -1.25
CA GLY A 59 -2.14 -6.04 -0.12
C GLY A 59 -1.33 -7.34 -0.11
N GLY A 60 -1.17 -7.96 -1.29
CA GLY A 60 -0.41 -9.18 -1.45
C GLY A 60 1.06 -8.99 -1.10
N MET A 61 1.68 -7.91 -1.56
CA MET A 61 3.11 -7.63 -1.32
C MET A 61 3.47 -7.48 0.16
N ASN A 62 2.51 -7.27 1.04
CA ASN A 62 2.78 -7.25 2.49
C ASN A 62 3.32 -8.58 3.05
N PHE A 63 3.24 -9.69 2.29
CA PHE A 63 3.87 -10.95 2.70
C PHE A 63 5.40 -10.84 2.79
N ILE A 64 6.03 -9.93 2.05
CA ILE A 64 7.48 -9.80 1.97
C ILE A 64 8.11 -9.53 3.33
N TYR A 65 7.37 -8.88 4.23
CA TYR A 65 7.81 -8.59 5.61
C TYR A 65 7.82 -9.82 6.53
N GLN A 66 7.30 -10.96 6.07
CA GLN A 66 7.30 -12.22 6.81
C GLN A 66 8.44 -13.16 6.40
N ILE A 67 9.29 -12.73 5.47
CA ILE A 67 10.42 -13.53 5.00
C ILE A 67 11.58 -13.33 5.98
N GLU A 68 11.82 -14.33 6.84
CA GLU A 68 12.80 -14.27 7.93
C GLU A 68 14.23 -13.99 7.47
N HIS A 69 14.61 -14.46 6.27
CA HIS A 69 15.97 -14.27 5.73
C HIS A 69 16.15 -12.94 4.96
N LEU A 70 15.08 -12.14 4.81
CA LEU A 70 15.16 -10.91 4.06
C LEU A 70 15.38 -9.72 5.03
N PRO A 71 16.49 -8.99 4.91
CA PRO A 71 16.68 -7.78 5.71
C PRO A 71 15.53 -6.80 5.52
N LEU A 72 15.04 -6.20 6.61
CA LEU A 72 13.90 -5.29 6.57
C LEU A 72 14.06 -4.18 5.53
N MET A 73 15.25 -3.61 5.41
CA MET A 73 15.54 -2.56 4.42
C MET A 73 15.30 -3.05 2.97
N MET A 74 15.71 -4.29 2.67
CA MET A 74 15.49 -4.88 1.34
C MET A 74 14.00 -5.15 1.10
N ALA A 75 13.28 -5.62 2.12
CA ALA A 75 11.84 -5.82 2.03
C ALA A 75 11.12 -4.50 1.73
N ILE A 76 11.50 -3.42 2.39
CA ILE A 76 10.98 -2.07 2.15
C ILE A 76 11.25 -1.63 0.72
N LEU A 77 12.49 -1.74 0.24
CA LEU A 77 12.85 -1.31 -1.11
C LEU A 77 12.08 -2.09 -2.17
N ILE A 78 12.04 -3.42 -2.08
CA ILE A 78 11.33 -4.26 -3.06
C ILE A 78 9.83 -3.92 -3.05
N HIS A 79 9.22 -3.82 -1.87
CA HIS A 79 7.82 -3.43 -1.73
C HIS A 79 7.54 -2.06 -2.36
N GLY A 80 8.39 -1.06 -2.07
CA GLY A 80 8.27 0.29 -2.62
C GLY A 80 8.39 0.33 -4.15
N ILE A 81 9.35 -0.40 -4.72
CA ILE A 81 9.54 -0.48 -6.18
C ILE A 81 8.32 -1.12 -6.85
N VAL A 82 7.83 -2.25 -6.31
CA VAL A 82 6.64 -2.93 -6.87
C VAL A 82 5.42 -2.04 -6.78
N LEU A 83 5.20 -1.36 -5.66
CA LEU A 83 4.10 -0.41 -5.51
C LEU A 83 4.24 0.77 -6.47
N TYR A 84 5.42 1.37 -6.59
CA TYR A 84 5.66 2.49 -7.50
C TYR A 84 5.29 2.14 -8.94
N ILE A 85 5.79 1.00 -9.43
CA ILE A 85 5.49 0.54 -10.79
C ILE A 85 3.99 0.27 -10.96
N SER A 86 3.35 -0.35 -9.98
CA SER A 86 1.92 -0.68 -10.03
C SER A 86 1.04 0.57 -10.00
N TYR A 87 1.36 1.56 -9.15
CA TYR A 87 0.68 2.85 -9.13
C TYR A 87 0.87 3.61 -10.44
N LEU A 88 2.10 3.69 -10.93
CA LEU A 88 2.42 4.37 -12.18
C LEU A 88 1.64 3.76 -13.34
N ALA A 89 1.65 2.43 -13.47
CA ALA A 89 0.88 1.72 -14.50
C ALA A 89 -0.62 2.01 -14.40
N THR A 90 -1.18 1.96 -13.18
CA THR A 90 -2.59 2.27 -12.95
C THR A 90 -2.94 3.69 -13.38
N TYR A 91 -2.13 4.68 -13.03
CA TYR A 91 -2.37 6.09 -13.39
C TYR A 91 -2.26 6.34 -14.89
N LEU A 92 -1.32 5.67 -15.56
CA LEU A 92 -1.16 5.77 -17.02
C LEU A 92 -2.30 5.09 -17.78
N ILE A 93 -2.72 3.88 -17.36
CA ILE A 93 -3.82 3.13 -17.98
C ILE A 93 -5.14 3.91 -17.92
N ASN A 94 -5.39 4.59 -16.78
CA ASN A 94 -6.59 5.39 -16.60
C ASN A 94 -6.50 6.80 -17.22
N GLY A 95 -5.35 7.19 -17.77
CA GLY A 95 -5.13 8.54 -18.30
C GLY A 95 -5.13 9.63 -17.22
N TRP A 96 -5.00 9.26 -15.93
CA TRP A 96 -4.94 10.21 -14.82
C TRP A 96 -3.60 10.94 -14.74
N LEU A 97 -2.56 10.34 -15.29
CA LEU A 97 -1.23 10.93 -15.39
C LEU A 97 -0.86 11.11 -16.87
N LYS A 98 -0.53 12.35 -17.25
CA LYS A 98 -0.02 12.64 -18.61
C LYS A 98 1.47 12.34 -18.67
N LEU A 99 1.90 11.75 -19.78
CA LEU A 99 3.32 11.54 -20.07
C LEU A 99 4.01 12.91 -20.26
N GLY A 100 4.97 13.20 -19.41
CA GLY A 100 5.74 14.44 -19.43
C GLY A 100 6.65 14.54 -18.21
N THR A 101 7.76 15.25 -18.34
CA THR A 101 8.75 15.35 -17.27
C THR A 101 8.16 15.91 -15.97
N THR A 102 7.43 17.00 -16.06
CA THR A 102 6.85 17.65 -14.86
C THR A 102 5.79 16.80 -14.17
N PRO A 103 4.76 16.24 -14.85
CA PRO A 103 3.78 15.36 -14.20
C PRO A 103 4.41 14.11 -13.57
N MET A 104 5.38 13.51 -14.24
CA MET A 104 6.09 12.33 -13.74
C MET A 104 6.92 12.64 -12.49
N LEU A 105 7.62 13.77 -12.46
CA LEU A 105 8.38 14.22 -11.28
C LEU A 105 7.45 14.49 -10.09
N VAL A 106 6.34 15.19 -10.31
CA VAL A 106 5.37 15.48 -9.25
C VAL A 106 4.77 14.18 -8.70
N PHE A 107 4.36 13.25 -9.58
CA PHE A 107 3.85 11.95 -9.17
C PHE A 107 4.86 11.17 -8.33
N THR A 108 6.12 11.11 -8.79
CA THR A 108 7.20 10.40 -8.08
C THR A 108 7.45 11.03 -6.71
N LEU A 109 7.47 12.35 -6.62
CA LEU A 109 7.71 13.06 -5.38
C LEU A 109 6.59 12.81 -4.36
N ILE A 110 5.33 12.88 -4.81
CA ILE A 110 4.17 12.58 -3.97
C ILE A 110 4.22 11.13 -3.49
N PHE A 111 4.53 10.18 -4.39
CA PHE A 111 4.64 8.77 -4.03
C PHE A 111 5.72 8.54 -2.98
N VAL A 112 6.92 9.07 -3.18
CA VAL A 112 8.06 8.89 -2.25
C VAL A 112 7.73 9.50 -0.88
N LEU A 113 7.21 10.72 -0.84
CA LEU A 113 6.83 11.36 0.42
C LEU A 113 5.73 10.59 1.15
N GLY A 114 4.70 10.15 0.43
CA GLY A 114 3.63 9.32 0.99
C GLY A 114 4.14 7.98 1.51
N TYR A 115 5.04 7.33 0.76
CA TYR A 115 5.65 6.06 1.15
C TYR A 115 6.50 6.19 2.42
N ILE A 116 7.32 7.24 2.52
CA ILE A 116 8.11 7.56 3.72
C ILE A 116 7.19 7.83 4.91
N ALA A 117 6.13 8.62 4.74
CA ALA A 117 5.18 8.93 5.80
C ALA A 117 4.53 7.66 6.38
N VAL A 118 4.07 6.74 5.51
CA VAL A 118 3.53 5.44 5.94
C VAL A 118 4.57 4.64 6.73
N TRP A 119 5.82 4.64 6.29
CA TRP A 119 6.90 3.92 6.96
C TRP A 119 7.23 4.50 8.34
N ILE A 120 7.21 5.82 8.49
CA ILE A 120 7.40 6.47 9.81
C ILE A 120 6.30 6.02 10.77
N VAL A 121 5.05 5.96 10.32
CA VAL A 121 3.92 5.49 11.14
C VAL A 121 4.10 4.03 11.54
N ILE A 122 4.39 3.14 10.58
CA ILE A 122 4.59 1.71 10.84
C ILE A 122 5.76 1.49 11.81
N TYR A 123 6.89 2.16 11.59
CA TYR A 123 8.05 2.07 12.47
C TYR A 123 7.71 2.50 13.89
N SER A 124 7.02 3.63 14.05
CA SER A 124 6.64 4.17 15.36
C SER A 124 5.70 3.22 16.12
N VAL A 125 4.72 2.62 15.43
CA VAL A 125 3.79 1.65 16.01
C VAL A 125 4.51 0.37 16.39
N THR A 126 5.35 -0.15 15.50
CA THR A 126 6.11 -1.39 15.74
C THR A 126 7.07 -1.22 16.93
N LYS A 127 7.79 -0.09 16.99
CA LYS A 127 8.70 0.20 18.09
C LYS A 127 7.97 0.23 19.43
N LYS A 128 6.85 0.94 19.54
CA LYS A 128 6.04 0.98 20.77
C LYS A 128 5.59 -0.41 21.22
N ASN A 129 5.14 -1.25 20.29
CA ASN A 129 4.71 -2.61 20.60
C ASN A 129 5.89 -3.49 21.08
N THR A 130 7.06 -3.34 20.47
CA THR A 130 8.27 -4.07 20.85
C THR A 130 8.76 -3.64 22.24
N ASP A 131 8.79 -2.35 22.51
CA ASP A 131 9.19 -1.81 23.83
C ASP A 131 8.24 -2.31 24.92
N HIS A 132 6.94 -2.31 24.68
CA HIS A 132 5.94 -2.83 25.63
C HIS A 132 6.11 -4.33 25.92
N ILE A 133 6.37 -5.14 24.87
CA ILE A 133 6.64 -6.57 25.06
C ILE A 133 7.92 -6.80 25.88
N ASN A 134 8.96 -6.03 25.61
CA ASN A 134 10.22 -6.13 26.35
C ASN A 134 10.04 -5.76 27.84
N GLU A 135 9.23 -4.76 28.15
CA GLU A 135 8.89 -4.41 29.54
C GLU A 135 8.16 -5.55 30.26
N ILE A 136 7.17 -6.18 29.60
CA ILE A 136 6.44 -7.32 30.17
C ILE A 136 7.38 -8.50 30.42
N LEU A 137 8.28 -8.81 29.49
CA LEU A 137 9.25 -9.88 29.65
C LEU A 137 10.20 -9.61 30.82
N LYS A 138 10.67 -8.38 30.97
CA LYS A 138 11.53 -7.98 32.07
C LYS A 138 10.84 -8.13 33.44
N GLN A 139 9.59 -7.66 33.56
CA GLN A 139 8.79 -7.83 34.79
C GLN A 139 8.56 -9.30 35.14
N LYS A 140 8.37 -10.16 34.13
CA LYS A 140 8.18 -11.60 34.36
C LYS A 140 9.45 -12.26 34.87
N GLN A 141 10.61 -11.92 34.34
CA GLN A 141 11.90 -12.41 34.82
C GLN A 141 12.17 -11.99 36.26
N GLU A 142 11.93 -10.71 36.61
CA GLU A 142 12.09 -10.20 37.95
C GLU A 142 11.14 -10.87 39.01
N THR A 143 9.99 -11.36 38.54
CA THR A 143 9.02 -12.07 39.36
C THR A 143 9.39 -13.55 39.58
N GLU A 144 10.03 -14.18 38.59
CA GLU A 144 10.49 -15.57 38.66
C GLU A 144 11.79 -15.72 39.49
N GLU A 145 12.59 -14.65 39.60
CA GLU A 145 13.82 -14.64 40.41
C GLU A 145 13.58 -14.35 41.90
N ARG A 146 12.35 -14.02 42.33
CA ARG A 146 11.94 -13.79 43.73
C ARG A 146 11.30 -15.01 44.35
#